data_65fa55e816cdde720461ab1bb36a503c
#
_entry.id   65fa55e816cdde720461ab1bb36a503c
#
_cell.length_a   1.000
_cell.length_b   1.000
_cell.length_c   1.000
_cell.angle_alpha   90.00
_cell.angle_beta   90.00
_cell.angle_gamma   90.00
#
_symmetry.space_group_name_H-M   'P 1'
#
loop_
_entity.id
_entity.type
_entity.pdbx_description
1 polymer ?
#
loop_
_entity_poly.entity_id
_entity_poly.type
_entity_poly.pdbx_seq_one_letter_code
_entity_poly.pdbx_strand_id
1 'polypeptide(L)'
;TGSTMIGSHNYKGELGDTTVDTATTRKDALNAYATTVGANSFTNGAFATNTGAYNIISSGYNGGRMANPVKNLGSTINGSLNSIESKTANNYYSGVANSIVGTANRTFNSNGSIIMGAGNEITNSITYISAPTTGGSSPNELASTLRTAVKNSNGGGATMAFGGGNKADYTLRTSVIGINNTVTGASGAESADNLVMGVGNTAANVQHLTAIGSKNTISDAKNTVIVGDNRKVTSANNAVIIGSSDAETTATVNDAVAIGHNTEVSKEGGVALGSGSKATVAAGAVGYDISTNAPSTDTSATWKSTASAVSIGDVANDVTRQITSVAAGTNDTDAVNVSQLKRVQD
;
A
#
# COMPACT_ATOMS: atom_id res chain seq x y z
N THR A 1 -19.80 -8.55 -31.81
CA THR A 1 -20.92 -9.52 -31.82
C THR A 1 -21.28 -9.91 -30.40
N GLY A 2 -22.57 -10.06 -30.09
CA GLY A 2 -23.04 -10.47 -28.76
C GLY A 2 -22.99 -9.41 -27.67
N SER A 3 -22.73 -8.16 -27.97
CA SER A 3 -22.77 -7.08 -26.99
C SER A 3 -24.19 -6.56 -26.79
N THR A 4 -24.50 -6.15 -25.55
CA THR A 4 -25.77 -5.56 -25.16
C THR A 4 -25.61 -4.09 -24.83
N MET A 5 -26.48 -3.23 -25.36
CA MET A 5 -26.42 -1.79 -25.13
C MET A 5 -27.84 -1.29 -24.89
N ILE A 6 -28.10 -0.71 -23.71
CA ILE A 6 -29.41 -0.21 -23.29
C ILE A 6 -29.26 1.22 -22.79
N GLY A 7 -30.15 2.11 -23.23
CA GLY A 7 -30.16 3.50 -22.82
C GLY A 7 -29.88 4.46 -23.96
N SER A 8 -29.39 5.66 -23.68
CA SER A 8 -29.19 6.69 -24.70
C SER A 8 -27.73 7.13 -24.81
N HIS A 9 -27.31 7.41 -26.05
CA HIS A 9 -25.98 7.93 -26.38
C HIS A 9 -24.83 7.09 -25.81
N ASN A 10 -24.99 5.76 -25.75
CA ASN A 10 -23.92 4.85 -25.39
C ASN A 10 -23.11 4.47 -26.62
N TYR A 11 -21.82 4.27 -26.43
CA TYR A 11 -20.88 4.00 -27.52
C TYR A 11 -20.04 2.74 -27.22
N LYS A 12 -19.67 2.05 -28.29
CA LYS A 12 -18.67 0.97 -28.26
C LYS A 12 -17.64 1.24 -29.36
N GLY A 13 -16.42 0.75 -29.18
CA GLY A 13 -15.35 0.95 -30.15
C GLY A 13 -14.27 1.89 -29.62
N GLU A 14 -13.66 2.68 -30.49
CA GLU A 14 -12.63 3.65 -30.09
C GLU A 14 -13.26 4.93 -29.55
N LEU A 15 -12.59 5.57 -28.59
CA LEU A 15 -13.00 6.87 -28.09
C LEU A 15 -12.95 7.89 -29.23
N GLY A 16 -14.10 8.54 -29.49
CA GLY A 16 -14.25 9.48 -30.59
C GLY A 16 -14.72 8.84 -31.91
N ASP A 17 -14.84 7.53 -32.01
CA ASP A 17 -15.47 6.88 -33.14
C ASP A 17 -16.98 6.94 -32.98
N THR A 18 -17.61 7.81 -33.75
CA THR A 18 -19.07 7.99 -33.79
C THR A 18 -19.74 7.16 -34.87
N THR A 19 -18.97 6.38 -35.63
CA THR A 19 -19.52 5.57 -36.72
C THR A 19 -20.24 4.36 -36.16
N VAL A 20 -21.38 4.04 -36.75
CA VAL A 20 -22.10 2.80 -36.46
C VAL A 20 -21.21 1.64 -36.86
N ASP A 21 -20.95 0.77 -35.92
CA ASP A 21 -20.13 -0.43 -36.09
C ASP A 21 -20.72 -1.35 -37.19
N THR A 22 -20.05 -1.42 -38.29
CA THR A 22 -20.37 -2.31 -39.41
C THR A 22 -19.64 -3.65 -39.30
N ALA A 23 -19.25 -4.04 -38.11
CA ALA A 23 -18.97 -5.42 -37.67
C ALA A 23 -18.15 -6.34 -38.57
N THR A 24 -17.14 -5.87 -39.28
CA THR A 24 -16.32 -6.73 -40.14
C THR A 24 -14.83 -6.67 -39.91
N THR A 25 -14.38 -5.92 -38.91
CA THR A 25 -12.96 -5.74 -38.64
C THR A 25 -12.56 -6.27 -37.26
N ARG A 26 -11.28 -6.54 -37.05
CA ARG A 26 -10.73 -6.96 -35.73
C ARG A 26 -11.03 -6.01 -34.57
N LYS A 27 -11.47 -4.80 -34.84
CA LYS A 27 -11.98 -3.84 -33.83
C LYS A 27 -13.19 -4.40 -33.09
N ASP A 28 -13.97 -5.26 -33.72
CA ASP A 28 -15.16 -5.88 -33.15
C ASP A 28 -14.84 -6.88 -32.04
N ALA A 29 -13.66 -7.48 -32.05
CA ALA A 29 -13.22 -8.40 -31.01
C ALA A 29 -13.00 -7.72 -29.66
N LEU A 30 -12.67 -6.43 -29.66
CA LEU A 30 -12.48 -5.64 -28.44
C LEU A 30 -13.79 -5.39 -27.67
N ASN A 31 -14.91 -5.49 -28.36
CA ASN A 31 -16.24 -5.19 -27.80
C ASN A 31 -17.12 -6.44 -27.74
N ALA A 32 -16.53 -7.62 -27.96
CA ALA A 32 -17.29 -8.84 -27.93
C ALA A 32 -17.88 -9.09 -26.52
N TYR A 33 -19.17 -9.39 -26.50
CA TYR A 33 -19.90 -9.75 -25.28
C TYR A 33 -19.85 -8.69 -24.16
N ALA A 34 -19.65 -7.41 -24.49
CA ALA A 34 -19.72 -6.32 -23.55
C ALA A 34 -21.17 -5.93 -23.24
N THR A 35 -21.41 -5.45 -22.05
CA THR A 35 -22.72 -4.93 -21.61
C THR A 35 -22.58 -3.47 -21.19
N THR A 36 -23.41 -2.59 -21.81
CA THR A 36 -23.51 -1.17 -21.43
C THR A 36 -24.96 -0.83 -21.13
N VAL A 37 -25.22 -0.32 -19.94
CA VAL A 37 -26.57 0.10 -19.52
C VAL A 37 -26.49 1.49 -18.92
N GLY A 38 -27.16 2.46 -19.54
CA GLY A 38 -27.17 3.83 -19.00
C GLY A 38 -27.12 4.90 -20.09
N ALA A 39 -26.43 5.99 -19.86
CA ALA A 39 -26.37 7.10 -20.77
C ALA A 39 -24.95 7.67 -20.94
N ASN A 40 -24.61 8.10 -22.15
CA ASN A 40 -23.34 8.73 -22.49
C ASN A 40 -22.13 7.94 -22.02
N SER A 41 -22.21 6.62 -22.03
CA SER A 41 -21.14 5.72 -21.54
C SER A 41 -20.43 5.08 -22.74
N PHE A 42 -19.13 4.89 -22.57
CA PHE A 42 -18.26 4.34 -23.60
C PHE A 42 -17.63 3.03 -23.11
N THR A 43 -17.77 1.97 -23.90
CA THR A 43 -17.26 0.66 -23.51
C THR A 43 -16.42 0.05 -24.63
N ASN A 44 -15.12 -0.10 -24.35
CA ASN A 44 -14.17 -0.76 -25.23
C ASN A 44 -13.38 -1.82 -24.44
N GLY A 45 -13.96 -3.00 -24.32
CA GLY A 45 -13.36 -4.13 -23.65
C GLY A 45 -14.22 -5.38 -23.79
N ALA A 46 -13.62 -6.48 -24.19
CA ALA A 46 -14.32 -7.76 -24.25
C ALA A 46 -14.79 -8.20 -22.86
N PHE A 47 -16.00 -8.74 -22.76
CA PHE A 47 -16.64 -9.14 -21.50
C PHE A 47 -16.74 -8.02 -20.43
N ALA A 48 -16.57 -6.76 -20.83
CA ALA A 48 -16.69 -5.63 -19.91
C ALA A 48 -18.17 -5.35 -19.60
N THR A 49 -18.41 -4.87 -18.37
CA THR A 49 -19.72 -4.42 -17.93
C THR A 49 -19.64 -2.96 -17.50
N ASN A 50 -20.49 -2.12 -18.07
CA ASN A 50 -20.52 -0.70 -17.79
C ASN A 50 -21.97 -0.28 -17.53
N THR A 51 -22.26 0.08 -16.27
CA THR A 51 -23.60 0.47 -15.84
C THR A 51 -23.54 1.86 -15.20
N GLY A 52 -24.38 2.79 -15.73
CA GLY A 52 -24.52 4.15 -15.22
C GLY A 52 -24.34 5.22 -16.29
N ALA A 53 -23.93 6.41 -15.89
CA ALA A 53 -23.84 7.54 -16.80
C ALA A 53 -22.41 8.12 -16.85
N TYR A 54 -22.01 8.52 -18.07
CA TYR A 54 -20.70 9.13 -18.32
C TYR A 54 -19.51 8.27 -17.85
N ASN A 55 -19.62 6.96 -17.92
CA ASN A 55 -18.54 6.06 -17.64
C ASN A 55 -17.73 5.74 -18.91
N ILE A 56 -16.44 5.58 -18.76
CA ILE A 56 -15.52 5.30 -19.86
C ILE A 56 -14.73 4.02 -19.56
N ILE A 57 -14.84 3.03 -20.42
CA ILE A 57 -13.89 1.92 -20.52
C ILE A 57 -13.18 2.07 -21.86
N SER A 58 -11.94 2.53 -21.84
CA SER A 58 -11.22 2.97 -23.03
C SER A 58 -9.85 2.31 -23.14
N SER A 59 -9.51 1.86 -24.33
CA SER A 59 -8.13 1.62 -24.70
C SER A 59 -7.69 2.73 -25.63
N GLY A 60 -6.62 3.43 -25.33
CA GLY A 60 -6.02 4.39 -26.25
C GLY A 60 -5.42 3.67 -27.46
N TYR A 61 -6.28 3.19 -28.34
CA TYR A 61 -5.91 2.39 -29.48
C TYR A 61 -5.70 3.28 -30.71
N ASN A 62 -4.51 3.25 -31.27
CA ASN A 62 -4.23 3.80 -32.58
C ASN A 62 -4.35 2.68 -33.63
N GLY A 63 -5.36 2.76 -34.44
CA GLY A 63 -5.84 1.89 -35.54
C GLY A 63 -4.87 1.01 -36.34
N GLY A 64 -3.88 0.41 -35.71
CA GLY A 64 -3.00 -0.58 -36.33
C GLY A 64 -3.66 -1.97 -36.41
N ARG A 65 -3.22 -2.79 -37.34
CA ARG A 65 -3.75 -4.15 -37.64
C ARG A 65 -3.66 -5.15 -36.47
N MET A 66 -3.16 -4.77 -35.30
CA MET A 66 -2.90 -5.62 -34.16
C MET A 66 -3.58 -5.09 -32.90
N ALA A 67 -4.88 -4.79 -32.99
CA ALA A 67 -5.68 -4.55 -31.80
C ALA A 67 -5.51 -5.72 -30.83
N ASN A 68 -5.00 -5.43 -29.64
CA ASN A 68 -4.90 -6.45 -28.64
C ASN A 68 -6.28 -6.62 -27.97
N PRO A 69 -7.00 -7.73 -28.21
CA PRO A 69 -8.36 -7.94 -27.71
C PRO A 69 -8.42 -8.05 -26.17
N VAL A 70 -7.30 -7.94 -25.49
CA VAL A 70 -7.18 -8.20 -24.05
C VAL A 70 -7.12 -6.93 -23.23
N LYS A 71 -7.08 -5.76 -23.87
CA LYS A 71 -7.20 -4.50 -23.14
C LYS A 71 -8.60 -4.36 -22.55
N ASN A 72 -8.68 -3.95 -21.29
CA ASN A 72 -9.93 -3.77 -20.53
C ASN A 72 -10.81 -5.04 -20.42
N LEU A 73 -10.23 -6.21 -20.66
CA LEU A 73 -10.97 -7.46 -20.63
C LEU A 73 -11.60 -7.71 -19.27
N GLY A 74 -12.89 -7.99 -19.25
CA GLY A 74 -13.61 -8.35 -18.03
C GLY A 74 -13.70 -7.24 -16.98
N SER A 75 -13.44 -6.01 -17.36
CA SER A 75 -13.54 -4.88 -16.44
C SER A 75 -14.99 -4.47 -16.19
N THR A 76 -15.27 -3.97 -14.99
CA THR A 76 -16.62 -3.64 -14.55
C THR A 76 -16.67 -2.24 -13.97
N ILE A 77 -17.66 -1.45 -14.40
CA ILE A 77 -18.04 -0.19 -13.77
C ILE A 77 -19.52 -0.26 -13.36
N ASN A 78 -19.80 0.14 -12.14
CA ASN A 78 -21.16 0.40 -11.66
C ASN A 78 -21.18 1.77 -10.94
N GLY A 79 -21.81 2.75 -11.55
CA GLY A 79 -21.88 4.12 -11.04
C GLY A 79 -21.79 5.15 -12.15
N SER A 80 -21.25 6.33 -11.85
CA SER A 80 -21.21 7.41 -12.82
C SER A 80 -19.89 8.17 -12.81
N LEU A 81 -19.49 8.74 -13.95
CA LEU A 81 -18.27 9.54 -14.09
C LEU A 81 -16.98 8.75 -13.81
N ASN A 82 -17.01 7.44 -13.93
CA ASN A 82 -15.85 6.59 -13.68
C ASN A 82 -15.11 6.29 -14.99
N SER A 83 -13.80 6.00 -14.89
CA SER A 83 -13.05 5.55 -16.04
C SER A 83 -12.11 4.38 -15.75
N ILE A 84 -12.04 3.44 -16.69
CA ILE A 84 -11.03 2.40 -16.78
C ILE A 84 -10.29 2.62 -18.11
N GLU A 85 -9.02 2.98 -18.02
CA GLU A 85 -8.22 3.34 -19.19
C GLU A 85 -6.99 2.46 -19.31
N SER A 86 -6.76 1.94 -20.52
CA SER A 86 -5.56 1.15 -20.83
C SER A 86 -4.47 2.02 -21.43
N LYS A 87 -3.22 1.65 -21.19
CA LYS A 87 -2.07 2.27 -21.83
C LYS A 87 -2.03 1.93 -23.34
N THR A 88 -1.68 2.92 -24.15
CA THR A 88 -1.61 2.79 -25.62
C THR A 88 -0.44 1.94 -26.12
N ALA A 89 0.63 1.79 -25.35
CA ALA A 89 1.83 1.09 -25.80
C ALA A 89 1.58 -0.39 -26.10
N ASN A 90 2.16 -0.86 -27.19
CA ASN A 90 2.06 -2.22 -27.70
C ASN A 90 2.38 -3.28 -26.66
N ASN A 91 1.66 -4.38 -26.66
CA ASN A 91 1.95 -5.64 -25.97
C ASN A 91 1.67 -5.74 -24.47
N TYR A 92 1.14 -4.73 -23.79
CA TYR A 92 0.77 -4.87 -22.39
C TYR A 92 -0.74 -5.02 -22.23
N TYR A 93 -1.12 -6.06 -21.51
CA TYR A 93 -2.49 -6.24 -21.05
C TYR A 93 -2.71 -5.25 -19.91
N SER A 94 -3.48 -4.22 -20.13
CA SER A 94 -3.87 -3.27 -19.10
C SER A 94 -5.38 -3.04 -19.11
N GLY A 95 -5.93 -2.62 -17.98
CA GLY A 95 -7.36 -2.49 -17.78
C GLY A 95 -8.06 -3.83 -17.56
N VAL A 96 -7.34 -4.94 -17.39
CA VAL A 96 -7.92 -6.27 -17.26
C VAL A 96 -8.46 -6.50 -15.87
N ALA A 97 -9.71 -6.98 -15.78
CA ALA A 97 -10.38 -7.37 -14.55
C ALA A 97 -10.42 -6.28 -13.47
N ASN A 98 -10.40 -5.02 -13.85
CA ASN A 98 -10.61 -3.91 -12.91
C ASN A 98 -12.09 -3.78 -12.55
N SER A 99 -12.36 -3.40 -11.33
CA SER A 99 -13.71 -3.25 -10.79
C SER A 99 -13.87 -1.89 -10.13
N ILE A 100 -14.82 -1.09 -10.59
CA ILE A 100 -15.14 0.23 -10.00
C ILE A 100 -16.60 0.26 -9.60
N VAL A 101 -16.85 0.63 -8.35
CA VAL A 101 -18.19 0.93 -7.83
C VAL A 101 -18.17 2.32 -7.21
N GLY A 102 -18.98 3.24 -7.76
CA GLY A 102 -19.09 4.58 -7.19
C GLY A 102 -19.05 5.71 -8.21
N THR A 103 -18.45 6.83 -7.84
CA THR A 103 -18.50 8.05 -8.66
C THR A 103 -17.13 8.70 -8.82
N ALA A 104 -16.81 9.12 -10.04
CA ALA A 104 -15.60 9.86 -10.38
C ALA A 104 -14.31 9.14 -9.98
N ASN A 105 -14.27 7.83 -10.07
CA ASN A 105 -13.09 7.03 -9.84
C ASN A 105 -12.37 6.70 -11.15
N ARG A 106 -11.08 6.45 -11.08
CA ARG A 106 -10.26 6.17 -12.25
C ARG A 106 -9.25 5.05 -12.01
N THR A 107 -9.14 4.14 -12.99
CA THR A 107 -7.95 3.30 -13.14
C THR A 107 -7.26 3.62 -14.47
N PHE A 108 -5.94 3.67 -14.47
CA PHE A 108 -5.14 3.82 -15.68
C PHE A 108 -3.97 2.84 -15.66
N ASN A 109 -3.79 2.09 -16.73
CA ASN A 109 -2.69 1.14 -16.86
C ASN A 109 -2.58 0.22 -15.62
N SER A 110 -3.70 -0.39 -15.24
CA SER A 110 -3.75 -1.23 -14.04
C SER A 110 -4.56 -2.51 -14.32
N ASN A 111 -4.26 -3.59 -13.61
CA ASN A 111 -4.92 -4.88 -13.72
C ASN A 111 -5.37 -5.38 -12.35
N GLY A 112 -6.55 -6.02 -12.31
CA GLY A 112 -7.09 -6.61 -11.09
C GLY A 112 -7.37 -5.62 -9.97
N SER A 113 -7.43 -4.33 -10.27
CA SER A 113 -7.63 -3.28 -9.27
C SER A 113 -9.10 -3.14 -8.89
N ILE A 114 -9.35 -2.79 -7.64
CA ILE A 114 -10.68 -2.61 -7.10
C ILE A 114 -10.80 -1.22 -6.51
N ILE A 115 -11.80 -0.46 -6.97
CA ILE A 115 -12.15 0.84 -6.38
C ILE A 115 -13.59 0.79 -5.89
N MET A 116 -13.81 1.28 -4.67
CA MET A 116 -15.15 1.50 -4.13
C MET A 116 -15.20 2.85 -3.43
N GLY A 117 -16.04 3.75 -3.93
CA GLY A 117 -16.23 5.09 -3.34
C GLY A 117 -16.23 6.21 -4.36
N ALA A 118 -15.62 7.35 -4.02
CA ALA A 118 -15.64 8.53 -4.86
C ALA A 118 -14.27 9.20 -5.02
N GLY A 119 -13.91 9.54 -6.25
CA GLY A 119 -12.69 10.31 -6.54
C GLY A 119 -11.39 9.56 -6.27
N ASN A 120 -11.41 8.23 -6.20
CA ASN A 120 -10.19 7.43 -6.04
C ASN A 120 -9.49 7.19 -7.38
N GLU A 121 -8.17 7.08 -7.34
CA GLU A 121 -7.37 6.83 -8.53
C GLU A 121 -6.32 5.74 -8.28
N ILE A 122 -6.25 4.77 -9.19
CA ILE A 122 -5.20 3.75 -9.22
C ILE A 122 -4.55 3.79 -10.60
N THR A 123 -3.24 4.04 -10.62
CA THR A 123 -2.48 4.12 -11.87
C THR A 123 -1.26 3.22 -11.83
N ASN A 124 -0.89 2.65 -12.98
CA ASN A 124 0.32 1.84 -13.15
C ASN A 124 0.46 0.67 -12.15
N SER A 125 -0.66 0.17 -11.63
CA SER A 125 -0.72 -1.02 -10.78
C SER A 125 -0.90 -2.25 -11.66
N ILE A 126 0.19 -2.79 -12.17
CA ILE A 126 0.15 -3.79 -13.21
C ILE A 126 1.19 -4.89 -12.98
N THR A 127 0.72 -6.14 -13.02
CA THR A 127 1.56 -7.30 -13.26
C THR A 127 1.18 -7.92 -14.58
N TYR A 128 2.11 -8.62 -15.20
CA TYR A 128 1.88 -9.26 -16.48
C TYR A 128 0.77 -10.32 -16.36
N ILE A 129 -0.28 -10.13 -17.15
CA ILE A 129 -1.30 -11.15 -17.33
C ILE A 129 -1.07 -11.79 -18.71
N SER A 130 -0.78 -13.06 -18.72
CA SER A 130 -0.70 -13.83 -19.96
C SER A 130 -2.09 -14.00 -20.55
N ALA A 131 -2.36 -13.32 -21.66
CA ALA A 131 -3.61 -13.58 -22.37
C ALA A 131 -3.51 -14.85 -23.19
N PRO A 132 -4.64 -15.52 -23.40
CA PRO A 132 -4.72 -16.61 -24.34
C PRO A 132 -4.44 -16.10 -25.76
N THR A 133 -3.50 -16.72 -26.43
CA THR A 133 -3.11 -16.38 -27.80
C THR A 133 -4.12 -16.82 -28.85
N THR A 134 -5.03 -17.71 -28.47
CA THR A 134 -6.09 -18.20 -29.34
C THR A 134 -7.40 -18.23 -28.56
N GLY A 135 -8.42 -17.64 -29.11
CA GLY A 135 -9.79 -17.88 -28.64
C GLY A 135 -10.13 -19.37 -28.75
N GLY A 136 -10.74 -19.91 -27.73
CA GLY A 136 -11.34 -21.25 -27.82
C GLY A 136 -12.39 -21.30 -28.92
N SER A 137 -12.67 -22.48 -29.41
CA SER A 137 -13.71 -22.71 -30.42
C SER A 137 -15.13 -22.54 -29.85
N SER A 138 -15.25 -22.41 -28.53
CA SER A 138 -16.54 -22.22 -27.84
C SER A 138 -16.43 -21.13 -26.74
N PRO A 139 -17.54 -20.50 -26.36
CA PRO A 139 -17.59 -19.54 -25.27
C PRO A 139 -17.05 -20.11 -23.93
N ASN A 140 -17.29 -21.38 -23.67
CA ASN A 140 -16.82 -22.04 -22.45
C ASN A 140 -15.31 -22.19 -22.41
N GLU A 141 -14.68 -22.56 -23.54
CA GLU A 141 -13.22 -22.65 -23.63
C GLU A 141 -12.57 -21.29 -23.47
N LEU A 142 -13.10 -20.26 -24.12
CA LEU A 142 -12.60 -18.89 -23.98
C LEU A 142 -12.73 -18.40 -22.53
N ALA A 143 -13.89 -18.57 -21.92
CA ALA A 143 -14.13 -18.17 -20.53
C ALA A 143 -13.22 -18.90 -19.54
N SER A 144 -13.00 -20.20 -19.74
CA SER A 144 -12.10 -21.00 -18.91
C SER A 144 -10.65 -20.54 -19.04
N THR A 145 -10.19 -20.30 -20.27
CA THR A 145 -8.83 -19.85 -20.55
C THR A 145 -8.56 -18.47 -19.94
N LEU A 146 -9.49 -17.54 -20.12
CA LEU A 146 -9.38 -16.18 -19.56
C LEU A 146 -9.43 -16.18 -18.02
N ARG A 147 -10.33 -16.96 -17.43
CA ARG A 147 -10.41 -17.12 -15.98
C ARG A 147 -9.10 -17.65 -15.40
N THR A 148 -8.51 -18.64 -16.06
CA THR A 148 -7.23 -19.21 -15.64
C THR A 148 -6.11 -18.21 -15.77
N ALA A 149 -6.05 -17.44 -16.85
CA ALA A 149 -5.04 -16.39 -17.05
C ALA A 149 -5.11 -15.33 -15.95
N VAL A 150 -6.29 -14.79 -15.65
CA VAL A 150 -6.49 -13.81 -14.58
C VAL A 150 -6.15 -14.41 -13.21
N LYS A 151 -6.61 -15.62 -12.92
CA LYS A 151 -6.33 -16.30 -11.66
C LYS A 151 -4.84 -16.55 -11.44
N ASN A 152 -4.12 -16.97 -12.47
CA ASN A 152 -2.69 -17.28 -12.37
C ASN A 152 -1.79 -16.03 -12.34
N SER A 153 -2.33 -14.86 -12.63
CA SER A 153 -1.60 -13.58 -12.55
C SER A 153 -1.55 -12.98 -11.13
N ASN A 154 -1.96 -13.72 -10.12
CA ASN A 154 -2.07 -13.22 -8.74
C ASN A 154 -2.89 -11.92 -8.63
N GLY A 155 -3.99 -11.86 -9.37
CA GLY A 155 -4.85 -10.69 -9.41
C GLY A 155 -4.33 -9.52 -10.25
N GLY A 156 -3.21 -9.70 -10.95
CA GLY A 156 -2.74 -8.74 -11.97
C GLY A 156 -2.26 -7.39 -11.47
N GLY A 157 -1.83 -7.29 -10.23
CA GLY A 157 -1.44 -6.04 -9.57
C GLY A 157 -2.25 -5.82 -8.30
N ALA A 158 -3.56 -6.05 -8.37
CA ALA A 158 -4.49 -6.15 -7.24
C ALA A 158 -4.35 -5.03 -6.19
N THR A 159 -4.28 -3.78 -6.62
CA THR A 159 -4.38 -2.64 -5.71
C THR A 159 -5.85 -2.34 -5.42
N MET A 160 -6.16 -2.04 -4.19
CA MET A 160 -7.50 -1.65 -3.75
C MET A 160 -7.50 -0.22 -3.23
N ALA A 161 -8.53 0.57 -3.60
CA ALA A 161 -8.77 1.89 -3.05
C ALA A 161 -10.24 1.99 -2.62
N PHE A 162 -10.47 2.08 -1.31
CA PHE A 162 -11.79 2.17 -0.71
C PHE A 162 -11.95 3.46 0.05
N GLY A 163 -12.97 4.25 -0.29
CA GLY A 163 -13.29 5.50 0.36
C GLY A 163 -13.30 6.69 -0.59
N GLY A 164 -12.64 7.78 -0.26
CA GLY A 164 -12.68 9.01 -1.04
C GLY A 164 -11.32 9.64 -1.30
N GLY A 165 -11.05 10.02 -2.55
CA GLY A 165 -9.85 10.77 -2.91
C GLY A 165 -8.52 10.03 -2.70
N ASN A 166 -8.53 8.72 -2.52
CA ASN A 166 -7.31 7.94 -2.37
C ASN A 166 -6.58 7.81 -3.71
N LYS A 167 -5.25 7.81 -3.67
CA LYS A 167 -4.38 7.68 -4.83
C LYS A 167 -3.35 6.59 -4.65
N ALA A 168 -3.21 5.72 -5.65
CA ALA A 168 -2.17 4.72 -5.72
C ALA A 168 -1.51 4.77 -7.10
N ASP A 169 -0.20 4.93 -7.15
CA ASP A 169 0.57 4.96 -8.39
C ASP A 169 1.80 4.06 -8.29
N TYR A 170 2.02 3.20 -9.27
CA TYR A 170 3.06 2.18 -9.23
C TYR A 170 3.01 1.35 -7.95
N THR A 171 1.85 0.75 -7.69
CA THR A 171 1.61 -0.09 -6.51
C THR A 171 1.27 -1.52 -6.92
N LEU A 172 1.61 -2.49 -6.09
CA LEU A 172 1.23 -3.89 -6.25
C LEU A 172 0.69 -4.43 -4.92
N ARG A 173 -0.37 -5.22 -4.96
CA ARG A 173 -0.94 -5.88 -3.77
C ARG A 173 -1.06 -4.94 -2.57
N THR A 174 -1.55 -3.75 -2.83
CA THR A 174 -1.61 -2.65 -1.86
C THR A 174 -3.07 -2.28 -1.60
N SER A 175 -3.41 -2.11 -0.34
CA SER A 175 -4.73 -1.66 0.10
C SER A 175 -4.64 -0.24 0.63
N VAL A 176 -5.45 0.67 0.06
CA VAL A 176 -5.54 2.07 0.45
C VAL A 176 -6.98 2.34 0.86
N ILE A 177 -7.22 2.56 2.15
CA ILE A 177 -8.56 2.61 2.73
C ILE A 177 -8.75 3.91 3.53
N GLY A 178 -9.82 4.62 3.26
CA GLY A 178 -10.18 5.85 3.97
C GLY A 178 -10.20 7.06 3.06
N ILE A 179 -9.68 8.19 3.51
CA ILE A 179 -9.83 9.47 2.83
C ILE A 179 -8.49 10.12 2.53
N ASN A 180 -8.28 10.50 1.27
CA ASN A 180 -7.09 11.25 0.82
C ASN A 180 -5.75 10.60 1.20
N ASN A 181 -5.68 9.30 1.20
CA ASN A 181 -4.41 8.60 1.35
C ASN A 181 -3.70 8.47 0.00
N THR A 182 -2.38 8.55 0.00
CA THR A 182 -1.55 8.45 -1.21
C THR A 182 -0.45 7.42 -1.03
N VAL A 183 -0.36 6.46 -1.95
CA VAL A 183 0.73 5.48 -1.98
C VAL A 183 1.38 5.50 -3.36
N THR A 184 2.68 5.72 -3.41
CA THR A 184 3.42 5.81 -4.67
C THR A 184 4.65 4.91 -4.67
N GLY A 185 4.94 4.36 -5.83
CA GLY A 185 6.19 3.69 -6.16
C GLY A 185 6.81 4.30 -7.41
N ALA A 186 7.66 3.54 -8.07
CA ALA A 186 8.25 3.89 -9.36
C ALA A 186 8.21 2.70 -10.31
N SER A 187 8.34 2.95 -11.59
CA SER A 187 8.40 1.89 -12.60
C SER A 187 9.61 0.97 -12.37
N GLY A 188 9.35 -0.32 -12.16
CA GLY A 188 10.38 -1.31 -11.82
C GLY A 188 10.82 -1.28 -10.34
N ALA A 189 10.20 -0.43 -9.52
CA ALA A 189 10.38 -0.33 -8.07
C ALA A 189 9.04 0.03 -7.41
N GLU A 190 8.05 -0.78 -7.67
CA GLU A 190 6.68 -0.58 -7.20
C GLU A 190 6.60 -0.69 -5.67
N SER A 191 5.76 0.15 -5.06
CA SER A 191 5.38 -0.02 -3.66
C SER A 191 4.43 -1.21 -3.54
N ALA A 192 4.82 -2.24 -2.77
CA ALA A 192 4.13 -3.51 -2.76
C ALA A 192 3.81 -4.05 -1.36
N ASP A 193 2.74 -4.85 -1.29
CA ASP A 193 2.34 -5.57 -0.09
C ASP A 193 2.02 -4.65 1.10
N ASN A 194 1.34 -3.54 0.83
CA ASN A 194 1.09 -2.50 1.82
C ASN A 194 -0.38 -2.43 2.25
N LEU A 195 -0.61 -2.03 3.49
CA LEU A 195 -1.88 -1.56 4.02
C LEU A 195 -1.72 -0.13 4.53
N VAL A 196 -2.43 0.81 3.92
CA VAL A 196 -2.51 2.20 4.37
C VAL A 196 -3.97 2.54 4.64
N MET A 197 -4.30 2.82 5.89
CA MET A 197 -5.68 3.04 6.34
C MET A 197 -5.79 4.28 7.21
N GLY A 198 -6.77 5.12 6.90
CA GLY A 198 -7.12 6.30 7.68
C GLY A 198 -7.26 7.55 6.83
N VAL A 199 -6.72 8.68 7.26
CA VAL A 199 -6.94 9.96 6.62
C VAL A 199 -5.63 10.71 6.36
N GLY A 200 -5.40 11.05 5.09
CA GLY A 200 -4.27 11.92 4.71
C GLY A 200 -2.89 11.29 4.94
N ASN A 201 -2.77 9.98 4.91
CA ASN A 201 -1.48 9.31 4.96
C ASN A 201 -0.79 9.37 3.60
N THR A 202 0.54 9.51 3.60
CA THR A 202 1.37 9.48 2.40
C THR A 202 2.47 8.43 2.57
N ALA A 203 2.57 7.52 1.62
CA ALA A 203 3.61 6.50 1.59
C ALA A 203 4.28 6.44 0.21
N ALA A 204 5.60 6.46 0.16
CA ALA A 204 6.38 6.43 -1.06
C ALA A 204 7.53 5.42 -0.97
N ASN A 205 7.72 4.61 -2.01
CA ASN A 205 8.79 3.59 -2.08
C ASN A 205 8.78 2.65 -0.87
N VAL A 206 7.61 2.08 -0.56
CA VAL A 206 7.40 1.27 0.64
C VAL A 206 7.06 -0.18 0.29
N GLN A 207 7.46 -1.11 1.16
CA GLN A 207 7.18 -2.54 1.00
C GLN A 207 6.86 -3.17 2.35
N HIS A 208 5.82 -4.02 2.38
CA HIS A 208 5.35 -4.65 3.61
C HIS A 208 5.07 -3.61 4.73
N LEU A 209 4.49 -2.47 4.34
CA LEU A 209 4.07 -1.43 5.26
C LEU A 209 2.66 -1.71 5.79
N THR A 210 2.49 -1.55 7.11
CA THR A 210 1.18 -1.39 7.73
C THR A 210 1.12 -0.01 8.38
N ALA A 211 0.32 0.91 7.86
CA ALA A 211 0.11 2.24 8.41
C ALA A 211 -1.39 2.47 8.65
N ILE A 212 -1.75 2.63 9.91
CA ILE A 212 -3.13 2.86 10.36
C ILE A 212 -3.18 4.12 11.21
N GLY A 213 -3.96 5.08 10.79
CA GLY A 213 -4.11 6.37 11.46
C GLY A 213 -4.17 7.53 10.48
N SER A 214 -3.76 8.71 10.90
CA SER A 214 -3.91 9.92 10.11
C SER A 214 -2.64 10.74 10.04
N LYS A 215 -2.42 11.40 8.89
CA LYS A 215 -1.30 12.32 8.66
C LYS A 215 0.07 11.68 8.91
N ASN A 216 0.19 10.39 8.61
CA ASN A 216 1.48 9.73 8.62
C ASN A 216 2.19 9.91 7.28
N THR A 217 3.50 10.11 7.31
CA THR A 217 4.34 10.27 6.13
C THR A 217 5.46 9.22 6.15
N ILE A 218 5.46 8.31 5.20
CA ILE A 218 6.41 7.21 5.15
C ILE A 218 7.14 7.22 3.81
N SER A 219 8.45 7.14 3.83
CA SER A 219 9.27 7.04 2.61
C SER A 219 10.43 6.07 2.77
N ASP A 220 10.72 5.34 1.70
CA ASP A 220 11.89 4.47 1.59
C ASP A 220 12.01 3.47 2.76
N ALA A 221 10.87 2.85 3.15
CA ALA A 221 10.78 1.99 4.32
C ALA A 221 10.22 0.62 3.97
N LYS A 222 10.72 -0.41 4.66
CA LYS A 222 10.28 -1.82 4.51
C LYS A 222 9.94 -2.44 5.86
N ASN A 223 8.99 -3.37 5.85
CA ASN A 223 8.62 -4.15 7.04
C ASN A 223 8.27 -3.26 8.25
N THR A 224 7.59 -2.15 8.02
CA THR A 224 7.32 -1.15 9.05
C THR A 224 5.86 -1.18 9.46
N VAL A 225 5.61 -1.08 10.76
CA VAL A 225 4.27 -1.00 11.35
C VAL A 225 4.10 0.35 12.05
N ILE A 226 3.07 1.09 11.66
CA ILE A 226 2.68 2.35 12.28
C ILE A 226 1.20 2.27 12.62
N VAL A 227 0.88 2.50 13.89
CA VAL A 227 -0.49 2.66 14.38
C VAL A 227 -0.57 3.93 15.22
N GLY A 228 -1.12 4.98 14.64
CA GLY A 228 -1.21 6.30 15.28
C GLY A 228 -1.16 7.42 14.25
N ASP A 229 -1.04 8.64 14.73
CA ASP A 229 -1.11 9.84 13.89
C ASP A 229 0.19 10.68 13.97
N ASN A 230 0.41 11.49 12.94
CA ASN A 230 1.52 12.44 12.84
C ASN A 230 2.92 11.77 12.95
N ARG A 231 3.05 10.56 12.46
CA ARG A 231 4.34 9.85 12.42
C ARG A 231 4.99 10.01 11.06
N LYS A 232 6.27 10.33 11.07
CA LYS A 232 7.10 10.35 9.87
C LYS A 232 8.19 9.30 9.97
N VAL A 233 8.29 8.47 8.93
CA VAL A 233 9.32 7.43 8.83
C VAL A 233 10.05 7.62 7.51
N THR A 234 11.36 7.81 7.57
CA THR A 234 12.18 8.03 6.37
C THR A 234 13.41 7.13 6.41
N SER A 235 13.56 6.32 5.38
CA SER A 235 14.70 5.38 5.22
C SER A 235 14.94 4.48 6.43
N ALA A 236 13.85 4.10 7.13
CA ALA A 236 13.89 3.25 8.32
C ALA A 236 13.13 1.95 8.07
N ASN A 237 13.82 0.82 8.19
CA ASN A 237 13.25 -0.50 8.00
C ASN A 237 12.96 -1.18 9.34
N ASN A 238 12.01 -2.13 9.32
CA ASN A 238 11.66 -2.98 10.47
C ASN A 238 11.20 -2.17 11.71
N ALA A 239 10.71 -0.95 11.52
CA ALA A 239 10.28 -0.13 12.63
C ALA A 239 8.88 -0.54 13.12
N VAL A 240 8.67 -0.47 14.44
CA VAL A 240 7.37 -0.66 15.09
C VAL A 240 7.05 0.61 15.88
N ILE A 241 6.04 1.35 15.41
CA ILE A 241 5.62 2.62 16.01
C ILE A 241 4.14 2.52 16.35
N ILE A 242 3.83 2.55 17.64
CA ILE A 242 2.45 2.48 18.14
C ILE A 242 2.20 3.65 19.08
N GLY A 243 1.33 4.55 18.66
CA GLY A 243 0.96 5.76 19.38
C GLY A 243 1.11 7.01 18.51
N SER A 244 0.24 7.97 18.71
CA SER A 244 0.22 9.25 17.99
C SER A 244 1.24 10.23 18.54
N SER A 245 1.53 11.26 17.75
CA SER A 245 2.30 12.43 18.21
C SER A 245 1.50 13.70 18.03
N ASP A 246 1.70 14.70 18.90
CA ASP A 246 1.06 16.02 18.82
C ASP A 246 1.55 16.79 17.60
N ALA A 247 2.84 16.65 17.30
CA ALA A 247 3.48 17.16 16.11
C ALA A 247 4.12 16.02 15.32
N GLU A 248 4.48 16.28 14.07
CA GLU A 248 5.17 15.29 13.25
C GLU A 248 6.48 14.86 13.94
N THR A 249 6.58 13.58 14.28
CA THR A 249 7.77 12.98 14.88
C THR A 249 8.44 12.05 13.89
N THR A 250 9.72 12.29 13.61
CA THR A 250 10.49 11.58 12.58
C THR A 250 11.29 10.42 13.15
N ALA A 251 11.16 9.23 12.53
CA ALA A 251 12.02 8.08 12.75
C ALA A 251 12.86 7.83 11.49
N THR A 252 14.19 7.78 11.64
CA THR A 252 15.16 7.61 10.55
C THR A 252 16.10 6.44 10.75
N VAL A 253 15.88 5.61 11.75
CA VAL A 253 16.76 4.50 12.11
C VAL A 253 16.05 3.16 11.97
N ASN A 254 16.78 2.15 11.52
CA ASN A 254 16.26 0.78 11.41
C ASN A 254 15.98 0.16 12.78
N ASP A 255 15.10 -0.84 12.78
CA ASP A 255 14.80 -1.68 13.94
C ASP A 255 14.32 -0.86 15.17
N ALA A 256 13.75 0.32 14.93
CA ALA A 256 13.24 1.19 15.99
C ALA A 256 11.94 0.63 16.58
N VAL A 257 11.80 0.64 17.88
CA VAL A 257 10.55 0.33 18.59
C VAL A 257 10.13 1.55 19.42
N ALA A 258 9.02 2.19 19.05
CA ALA A 258 8.45 3.35 19.69
C ALA A 258 7.01 3.07 20.09
N ILE A 259 6.72 2.88 21.37
CA ILE A 259 5.40 2.56 21.88
C ILE A 259 4.97 3.58 22.92
N GLY A 260 4.00 4.40 22.56
CA GLY A 260 3.44 5.46 23.40
C GLY A 260 3.31 6.79 22.66
N HIS A 261 2.56 7.70 23.25
CA HIS A 261 2.35 9.05 22.73
C HIS A 261 3.66 9.86 22.77
N ASN A 262 3.99 10.58 21.71
CA ASN A 262 5.21 11.40 21.59
C ASN A 262 6.52 10.64 21.84
N THR A 263 6.57 9.34 21.54
CA THR A 263 7.81 8.56 21.64
C THR A 263 8.75 8.83 20.48
N GLU A 264 10.05 8.78 20.72
CA GLU A 264 11.10 9.01 19.73
C GLU A 264 12.23 7.99 19.86
N VAL A 265 12.75 7.49 18.75
CA VAL A 265 13.92 6.62 18.69
C VAL A 265 14.92 7.19 17.71
N SER A 266 16.10 7.56 18.17
CA SER A 266 17.18 8.16 17.36
C SER A 266 18.39 7.26 17.18
N LYS A 267 18.36 6.05 17.72
CA LYS A 267 19.44 5.06 17.60
C LYS A 267 18.89 3.76 17.05
N GLU A 268 19.59 3.19 16.07
CA GLU A 268 19.25 1.92 15.45
C GLU A 268 19.07 0.82 16.52
N GLY A 269 17.97 0.07 16.41
CA GLY A 269 17.61 -0.95 17.39
C GLY A 269 17.19 -0.40 18.77
N GLY A 270 17.00 0.91 18.92
CA GLY A 270 16.55 1.51 20.15
C GLY A 270 15.07 1.27 20.44
N VAL A 271 14.72 1.24 21.72
CA VAL A 271 13.36 1.00 22.21
C VAL A 271 12.92 2.14 23.13
N ALA A 272 11.84 2.83 22.77
CA ALA A 272 11.20 3.86 23.59
C ALA A 272 9.82 3.37 24.06
N LEU A 273 9.63 3.23 25.36
CA LEU A 273 8.39 2.73 25.96
C LEU A 273 7.74 3.78 26.87
N GLY A 274 6.49 4.08 26.62
CA GLY A 274 5.70 5.01 27.40
C GLY A 274 5.72 6.44 26.84
N SER A 275 4.66 7.19 27.14
CA SER A 275 4.47 8.55 26.64
C SER A 275 5.68 9.45 26.93
N GLY A 276 6.15 10.16 25.92
CA GLY A 276 7.28 11.08 26.00
C GLY A 276 8.66 10.42 26.13
N SER A 277 8.75 9.09 26.04
CA SER A 277 10.05 8.41 26.13
C SER A 277 10.88 8.62 24.86
N LYS A 278 12.19 8.81 25.04
CA LYS A 278 13.16 8.96 23.95
C LYS A 278 14.33 7.98 24.10
N ALA A 279 14.56 7.17 23.07
CA ALA A 279 15.70 6.25 23.00
C ALA A 279 16.85 6.91 22.23
N THR A 280 17.83 7.43 22.97
CA THR A 280 18.95 8.23 22.45
C THR A 280 20.32 7.59 22.68
N VAL A 281 20.39 6.46 23.40
CA VAL A 281 21.63 5.78 23.74
C VAL A 281 21.87 4.60 22.79
N ALA A 282 22.97 4.67 22.05
CA ALA A 282 23.39 3.63 21.13
C ALA A 282 24.02 2.43 21.84
N ALA A 283 24.19 1.33 21.13
CA ALA A 283 25.05 0.22 21.54
C ALA A 283 26.47 0.70 21.88
N GLY A 284 27.12 -0.02 22.78
CA GLY A 284 28.47 0.31 23.23
C GLY A 284 28.57 1.24 24.42
N ALA A 285 27.43 1.60 25.03
CA ALA A 285 27.43 2.36 26.27
C ALA A 285 28.08 1.54 27.39
N VAL A 286 29.01 2.16 28.10
CA VAL A 286 29.77 1.52 29.17
C VAL A 286 29.09 1.83 30.53
N GLY A 287 28.97 0.79 31.35
CA GLY A 287 28.43 0.91 32.72
C GLY A 287 29.34 1.68 33.64
N TYR A 288 28.77 2.32 34.64
CA TYR A 288 29.50 3.01 35.70
C TYR A 288 29.97 2.03 36.76
N ASP A 289 31.28 2.00 37.02
CA ASP A 289 31.87 1.15 38.06
C ASP A 289 32.03 1.94 39.36
N ILE A 290 31.26 1.58 40.37
CA ILE A 290 31.25 2.18 41.68
C ILE A 290 32.61 2.03 42.38
N SER A 291 33.33 0.91 42.14
CA SER A 291 34.60 0.63 42.83
C SER A 291 35.71 1.56 42.38
N THR A 292 35.69 2.02 41.15
CA THR A 292 36.67 2.94 40.58
C THR A 292 36.17 4.39 40.49
N ASN A 293 34.89 4.60 40.77
CA ASN A 293 34.18 5.88 40.61
C ASN A 293 34.31 6.43 39.18
N ALA A 294 34.28 5.58 38.18
CA ALA A 294 34.50 5.89 36.75
C ALA A 294 33.74 4.93 35.86
N PRO A 295 33.65 5.20 34.54
CA PRO A 295 33.19 4.16 33.57
C PRO A 295 34.05 2.92 33.64
N SER A 296 33.44 1.75 33.59
CA SER A 296 34.15 0.47 33.64
C SER A 296 35.12 0.32 32.45
N THR A 297 36.26 -0.30 32.70
CA THR A 297 37.23 -0.72 31.68
C THR A 297 36.96 -2.13 31.15
N ASP A 298 36.01 -2.86 31.75
CA ASP A 298 35.60 -4.16 31.31
C ASP A 298 34.76 -4.04 30.02
N THR A 299 35.14 -4.77 28.99
CA THR A 299 34.50 -4.76 27.68
C THR A 299 33.50 -5.90 27.47
N SER A 300 33.27 -6.72 28.47
CA SER A 300 32.27 -7.80 28.46
C SER A 300 30.84 -7.24 28.32
N ALA A 301 29.92 -8.06 27.86
CA ALA A 301 28.51 -7.70 27.74
C ALA A 301 27.84 -7.35 29.08
N THR A 302 28.43 -7.73 30.21
CA THR A 302 28.00 -7.34 31.57
C THR A 302 28.18 -5.85 31.82
N TRP A 303 29.26 -5.26 31.31
CA TRP A 303 29.65 -3.88 31.58
C TRP A 303 29.46 -2.94 30.37
N LYS A 304 29.33 -3.48 29.16
CA LYS A 304 29.16 -2.72 27.93
C LYS A 304 28.01 -3.22 27.11
N SER A 305 27.04 -2.36 26.84
CA SER A 305 25.85 -2.75 26.08
C SER A 305 26.19 -3.17 24.64
N THR A 306 25.60 -4.26 24.16
CA THR A 306 25.80 -4.77 22.81
C THR A 306 24.68 -4.30 21.84
N ALA A 307 23.60 -3.77 22.37
CA ALA A 307 22.47 -3.22 21.62
C ALA A 307 22.13 -1.80 22.14
N SER A 308 21.36 -1.06 21.36
CA SER A 308 20.85 0.24 21.79
C SER A 308 19.90 0.12 22.99
N ALA A 309 19.78 1.16 23.76
CA ALA A 309 19.06 1.12 25.02
C ALA A 309 17.54 1.01 24.87
N VAL A 310 16.92 0.43 25.88
CA VAL A 310 15.49 0.57 26.17
C VAL A 310 15.30 1.79 27.07
N SER A 311 14.62 2.81 26.58
CA SER A 311 14.30 4.02 27.33
C SER A 311 12.83 4.02 27.77
N ILE A 312 12.60 4.31 29.04
CA ILE A 312 11.28 4.48 29.62
C ILE A 312 10.98 5.94 29.98
N GLY A 313 11.78 6.86 29.49
CA GLY A 313 11.66 8.28 29.78
C GLY A 313 12.48 9.18 28.86
N ASP A 314 12.60 10.44 29.27
CA ASP A 314 13.43 11.47 28.66
C ASP A 314 13.93 12.39 29.76
N VAL A 315 15.08 12.10 30.31
CA VAL A 315 15.64 12.86 31.45
C VAL A 315 15.91 14.32 31.10
N ALA A 316 16.17 14.63 29.84
CA ALA A 316 16.38 16.01 29.39
C ALA A 316 15.11 16.90 29.52
N ASN A 317 13.95 16.26 29.55
CA ASN A 317 12.65 16.90 29.70
C ASN A 317 11.92 16.45 30.98
N ASP A 318 12.65 16.00 31.99
CA ASP A 318 12.14 15.57 33.29
C ASP A 318 11.10 14.44 33.24
N VAL A 319 11.18 13.58 32.24
CA VAL A 319 10.31 12.40 32.11
C VAL A 319 11.06 11.18 32.64
N THR A 320 10.73 10.72 33.84
CA THR A 320 11.30 9.51 34.44
C THR A 320 10.20 8.54 34.90
N ARG A 321 10.54 7.27 35.01
CA ARG A 321 9.61 6.22 35.45
C ARG A 321 10.32 5.23 36.37
N GLN A 322 9.58 4.68 37.32
CA GLN A 322 10.01 3.50 38.05
C GLN A 322 9.67 2.23 37.23
N ILE A 323 10.55 1.25 37.31
CA ILE A 323 10.22 -0.13 36.86
C ILE A 323 9.78 -0.88 38.11
N THR A 324 8.49 -1.19 38.20
CA THR A 324 7.89 -1.83 39.38
C THR A 324 7.69 -3.32 39.14
N SER A 325 7.51 -4.09 40.25
CA SER A 325 7.26 -5.53 40.23
C SER A 325 8.42 -6.34 39.61
N VAL A 326 9.65 -5.86 39.77
CA VAL A 326 10.86 -6.56 39.33
C VAL A 326 11.23 -7.61 40.37
N ALA A 327 11.30 -8.88 39.95
CA ALA A 327 11.83 -9.97 40.78
C ALA A 327 13.35 -9.80 40.99
N ALA A 328 13.90 -10.45 42.02
CA ALA A 328 15.34 -10.48 42.21
C ALA A 328 16.07 -11.10 41.02
N GLY A 329 17.13 -10.43 40.56
CA GLY A 329 17.97 -10.93 39.47
C GLY A 329 18.72 -12.21 39.89
N THR A 330 18.97 -13.08 38.90
CA THR A 330 19.70 -14.33 39.08
C THR A 330 21.10 -14.25 38.45
N ASN A 331 21.24 -13.60 37.32
CA ASN A 331 22.48 -13.46 36.56
C ASN A 331 23.03 -12.02 36.66
N ASP A 332 24.30 -11.88 36.36
CA ASP A 332 25.00 -10.57 36.42
C ASP A 332 24.42 -9.51 35.44
N THR A 333 23.64 -9.93 34.47
CA THR A 333 22.97 -9.05 33.50
C THR A 333 21.50 -8.76 33.82
N ASP A 334 20.97 -9.29 34.92
CA ASP A 334 19.58 -9.07 35.34
C ASP A 334 19.44 -7.76 36.13
N ALA A 335 18.23 -7.21 36.15
CA ALA A 335 17.93 -6.04 36.98
C ALA A 335 17.94 -6.38 38.46
N VAL A 336 18.53 -5.50 39.28
CA VAL A 336 18.56 -5.60 40.74
C VAL A 336 17.33 -4.92 41.32
N ASN A 337 16.63 -5.55 42.26
CA ASN A 337 15.54 -4.93 42.99
C ASN A 337 16.01 -4.37 44.36
N VAL A 338 15.16 -3.54 44.97
CA VAL A 338 15.47 -2.88 46.27
C VAL A 338 15.75 -3.89 47.39
N SER A 339 15.13 -5.06 47.38
CA SER A 339 15.38 -6.09 48.42
C SER A 339 16.79 -6.67 48.33
N GLN A 340 17.33 -6.84 47.11
CA GLN A 340 18.72 -7.28 46.96
C GLN A 340 19.70 -6.22 47.41
N LEU A 341 19.45 -4.94 47.08
CA LEU A 341 20.32 -3.83 47.49
C LEU A 341 20.33 -3.67 49.01
N LYS A 342 19.21 -3.81 49.71
CA LYS A 342 19.16 -3.75 51.19
C LYS A 342 20.02 -4.81 51.87
N ARG A 343 20.20 -6.00 51.28
CA ARG A 343 21.05 -7.05 51.83
C ARG A 343 22.56 -6.78 51.68
N VAL A 344 22.97 -5.78 50.91
CA VAL A 344 24.37 -5.40 50.77
C VAL A 344 24.81 -4.45 51.93
N GLN A 345 23.82 -3.84 52.63
CA GLN A 345 24.07 -2.96 53.77
C GLN A 345 24.24 -3.72 55.10
N ASP A 346 23.79 -4.96 55.22
CA ASP A 346 23.92 -5.85 56.38
C ASP A 346 25.24 -6.64 56.30
#